data_16fbe2dfd2eb2bbe973625c26b5515d2
#
_entry.id   16fbe2dfd2eb2bbe973625c26b5515d2
#
_cell.length_a   1.000
_cell.length_b   1.000
_cell.length_c   1.000
_cell.angle_alpha   90.00
_cell.angle_beta   90.00
_cell.angle_gamma   90.00
#
_symmetry.space_group_name_H-M   'P 1'
#
loop_
_entity.id
_entity.type
_entity.pdbx_description
1 polymer ?
#
loop_
_entity_poly.entity_id
_entity_poly.type
_entity_poly.pdbx_seq_one_letter_code
_entity_poly.pdbx_strand_id
1 'polypeptide(L)'
;MFGRAAVLCAVAFLAGVIPASGQTSTPPAAAPAPAQASASPEQARLLKSTEAFVRRLFGWAPDVQVTLGPLGASTAAEYYVVPVVIKIDGQTQSGQVFVSKDGKTLLRGEVYDMAADPFAENRAKIHLEGNPSKGPASSPVTVVEYADFQCPHCRELAEAMPAIEAQYPQMRVVYKDYPLTQIHPWAETAAIGGRCAYTQSPEAFWKVHDSIFENQDVISTEDIWDKLVEFATQAGLNADTFKACLASPEAQKAVAANHAEGDALGVSSTPTLYVNGRPLVGGDPATLVQYLNFEIAASKK
;
A
#
# COMPACT_ATOMS: atom_id res chain seq x y z
N MET A 1 -29.36 9.06 -24.96
CA MET A 1 -28.69 9.10 -23.65
C MET A 1 -28.04 7.73 -23.34
N PHE A 2 -27.12 7.29 -24.18
CA PHE A 2 -26.36 6.03 -23.99
C PHE A 2 -24.91 6.36 -24.28
N GLY A 3 -24.08 6.60 -23.25
CA GLY A 3 -22.70 6.93 -23.54
C GLY A 3 -21.72 7.06 -22.36
N ARG A 4 -22.19 6.98 -21.10
CA ARG A 4 -21.31 7.24 -19.95
C ARG A 4 -20.80 5.99 -19.21
N ALA A 5 -21.40 4.82 -19.39
CA ALA A 5 -21.02 3.61 -18.66
C ALA A 5 -19.86 2.82 -19.29
N ALA A 6 -19.59 3.00 -20.59
CA ALA A 6 -18.56 2.23 -21.29
C ALA A 6 -17.12 2.79 -21.11
N VAL A 7 -16.98 4.05 -20.68
CA VAL A 7 -15.65 4.70 -20.57
C VAL A 7 -14.92 4.31 -19.28
N LEU A 8 -15.64 4.02 -18.21
CA LEU A 8 -15.01 3.59 -16.93
C LEU A 8 -14.29 2.23 -17.00
N CYS A 9 -14.79 1.29 -17.83
CA CYS A 9 -14.13 -0.01 -18.00
C CYS A 9 -12.79 0.04 -18.77
N ALA A 10 -12.59 1.05 -19.63
CA ALA A 10 -11.38 1.13 -20.45
C ALA A 10 -10.14 1.60 -19.69
N VAL A 11 -10.34 2.27 -18.55
CA VAL A 11 -9.25 2.92 -17.80
C VAL A 11 -8.57 1.96 -16.83
N ALA A 12 -9.30 0.95 -16.31
CA ALA A 12 -8.72 -0.10 -15.44
C ALA A 12 -7.68 -0.99 -16.14
N PHE A 13 -7.59 -0.91 -17.47
CA PHE A 13 -6.73 -1.77 -18.28
C PHE A 13 -5.24 -1.38 -18.32
N LEU A 14 -4.84 -0.18 -17.90
CA LEU A 14 -3.41 0.21 -17.89
C LEU A 14 -2.62 -0.36 -16.73
N ALA A 15 -3.28 -0.69 -15.63
CA ALA A 15 -2.62 -1.12 -14.39
C ALA A 15 -2.42 -2.63 -14.24
N GLY A 16 -2.85 -3.47 -15.21
CA GLY A 16 -2.71 -4.94 -15.08
C GLY A 16 -3.52 -5.56 -13.94
N VAL A 17 -4.44 -4.81 -13.32
CA VAL A 17 -5.25 -5.26 -12.18
C VAL A 17 -6.60 -5.76 -12.68
N ILE A 18 -6.95 -6.99 -12.33
CA ILE A 18 -8.31 -7.53 -12.45
C ILE A 18 -9.20 -6.67 -11.53
N PRO A 19 -10.35 -6.14 -11.97
CA PRO A 19 -11.14 -5.25 -11.14
C PRO A 19 -11.78 -6.01 -9.98
N ALA A 20 -11.24 -5.82 -8.79
CA ALA A 20 -12.06 -5.87 -7.60
C ALA A 20 -12.80 -4.52 -7.54
N SER A 21 -14.12 -4.58 -7.45
CA SER A 21 -15.05 -3.46 -7.52
C SER A 21 -14.62 -2.23 -6.70
N GLY A 22 -14.34 -1.15 -7.42
CA GLY A 22 -14.60 0.21 -7.00
C GLY A 22 -13.69 0.82 -5.94
N GLN A 23 -12.41 1.12 -6.27
CA GLN A 23 -11.68 2.18 -5.58
C GLN A 23 -10.64 2.81 -6.53
N THR A 24 -10.61 4.14 -6.56
CA THR A 24 -9.67 4.94 -7.34
C THR A 24 -8.33 4.98 -6.62
N SER A 25 -7.35 4.22 -7.08
CA SER A 25 -5.98 4.32 -6.58
C SER A 25 -5.31 5.57 -7.15
N THR A 26 -4.91 6.50 -6.29
CA THR A 26 -3.97 7.57 -6.64
C THR A 26 -2.57 6.92 -6.68
N PRO A 27 -1.85 6.96 -7.81
CA PRO A 27 -0.50 6.43 -7.85
C PRO A 27 0.45 7.31 -7.03
N PRO A 28 1.55 6.74 -6.48
CA PRO A 28 2.54 7.50 -5.75
C PRO A 28 3.09 8.64 -6.61
N ALA A 29 3.35 9.79 -5.97
CA ALA A 29 3.92 10.95 -6.63
C ALA A 29 5.22 10.56 -7.32
N ALA A 30 5.27 10.74 -8.64
CA ALA A 30 6.46 10.49 -9.43
C ALA A 30 7.63 11.32 -8.88
N ALA A 31 8.77 10.68 -8.63
CA ALA A 31 10.01 11.35 -8.31
C ALA A 31 10.28 12.47 -9.32
N PRO A 32 10.91 13.61 -8.93
CA PRO A 32 11.17 14.70 -9.83
C PRO A 32 11.99 14.21 -11.03
N ALA A 33 11.44 14.40 -12.21
CA ALA A 33 12.08 13.99 -13.45
C ALA A 33 13.45 14.64 -13.59
N PRO A 34 14.51 13.89 -13.96
CA PRO A 34 15.78 14.51 -14.35
C PRO A 34 15.55 15.44 -15.55
N ALA A 35 16.28 16.55 -15.57
CA ALA A 35 16.18 17.59 -16.58
C ALA A 35 16.07 17.00 -18.00
N GLN A 36 15.01 17.36 -18.72
CA GLN A 36 14.67 16.84 -20.04
C GLN A 36 15.79 17.18 -21.06
N ALA A 37 16.59 16.18 -21.40
CA ALA A 37 17.31 16.22 -22.67
C ALA A 37 16.26 16.24 -23.79
N SER A 38 16.32 17.18 -24.70
CA SER A 38 15.40 17.31 -25.85
C SER A 38 15.37 15.99 -26.63
N ALA A 39 14.20 15.38 -26.76
CA ALA A 39 14.03 14.13 -27.50
C ALA A 39 14.55 14.30 -28.95
N SER A 40 15.29 13.34 -29.46
CA SER A 40 15.68 13.35 -30.87
C SER A 40 14.44 13.35 -31.79
N PRO A 41 14.54 13.81 -33.03
CA PRO A 41 13.43 13.78 -33.98
C PRO A 41 12.82 12.38 -34.16
N GLU A 42 13.63 11.34 -34.04
CA GLU A 42 13.19 9.94 -34.10
C GLU A 42 12.41 9.54 -32.86
N GLN A 43 12.90 9.89 -31.68
CA GLN A 43 12.18 9.66 -30.41
C GLN A 43 10.85 10.41 -30.36
N ALA A 44 10.80 11.65 -30.85
CA ALA A 44 9.56 12.41 -30.95
C ALA A 44 8.54 11.76 -31.89
N ARG A 45 8.98 11.19 -33.02
CA ARG A 45 8.13 10.44 -33.95
C ARG A 45 7.61 9.16 -33.28
N LEU A 46 8.47 8.42 -32.58
CA LEU A 46 8.08 7.21 -31.86
C LEU A 46 7.03 7.51 -30.79
N LEU A 47 7.20 8.53 -29.97
CA LEU A 47 6.22 8.95 -28.97
C LEU A 47 4.87 9.32 -29.60
N LYS A 48 4.88 10.09 -30.73
CA LYS A 48 3.66 10.46 -31.43
C LYS A 48 2.92 9.25 -31.99
N SER A 49 3.63 8.28 -32.57
CA SER A 49 3.03 7.04 -33.08
C SER A 49 2.49 6.17 -31.93
N THR A 50 3.20 6.12 -30.82
CA THR A 50 2.77 5.43 -29.60
C THR A 50 1.48 6.02 -29.04
N GLU A 51 1.39 7.35 -28.94
CA GLU A 51 0.17 8.01 -28.47
C GLU A 51 -1.03 7.68 -29.40
N ALA A 52 -0.86 7.82 -30.70
CA ALA A 52 -1.91 7.52 -31.67
C ALA A 52 -2.38 6.05 -31.56
N PHE A 53 -1.44 5.11 -31.38
CA PHE A 53 -1.73 3.71 -31.23
C PHE A 53 -2.46 3.40 -29.91
N VAL A 54 -2.00 3.97 -28.80
CA VAL A 54 -2.60 3.79 -27.46
C VAL A 54 -4.02 4.35 -27.44
N ARG A 55 -4.25 5.54 -28.00
CA ARG A 55 -5.61 6.12 -28.14
C ARG A 55 -6.54 5.20 -28.91
N ARG A 56 -6.06 4.62 -30.02
CA ARG A 56 -6.84 3.67 -30.81
C ARG A 56 -7.09 2.36 -30.08
N LEU A 57 -6.08 1.83 -29.39
CA LEU A 57 -6.17 0.57 -28.66
C LEU A 57 -7.21 0.62 -27.53
N PHE A 58 -7.28 1.75 -26.82
CA PHE A 58 -8.21 1.93 -25.70
C PHE A 58 -9.51 2.66 -26.06
N GLY A 59 -9.66 3.08 -27.30
CA GLY A 59 -10.87 3.81 -27.74
C GLY A 59 -11.02 5.19 -27.12
N TRP A 60 -9.90 5.85 -26.72
CA TRP A 60 -9.98 7.17 -26.08
C TRP A 60 -10.31 8.25 -27.08
N ALA A 61 -11.40 8.96 -26.78
CA ALA A 61 -11.85 10.10 -27.58
C ALA A 61 -10.83 11.27 -27.52
N PRO A 62 -10.89 12.21 -28.47
CA PRO A 62 -9.95 13.35 -28.53
C PRO A 62 -9.95 14.26 -27.31
N ASP A 63 -11.05 14.32 -26.55
CA ASP A 63 -11.22 15.09 -25.32
C ASP A 63 -10.50 14.47 -24.11
N VAL A 64 -10.14 13.18 -24.17
CA VAL A 64 -9.32 12.53 -23.14
C VAL A 64 -7.90 13.08 -23.22
N GLN A 65 -7.42 13.65 -22.11
CA GLN A 65 -6.05 14.13 -22.03
C GLN A 65 -5.10 12.94 -21.80
N VAL A 66 -4.31 12.60 -22.79
CA VAL A 66 -3.26 11.58 -22.71
C VAL A 66 -1.91 12.27 -22.83
N THR A 67 -1.04 12.06 -21.86
CA THR A 67 0.33 12.57 -21.85
C THR A 67 1.30 11.40 -21.76
N LEU A 68 2.22 11.31 -22.72
CA LEU A 68 3.32 10.37 -22.66
C LEU A 68 4.55 11.05 -22.06
N GLY A 69 5.20 10.36 -21.12
CA GLY A 69 6.50 10.76 -20.62
C GLY A 69 7.62 10.48 -21.63
N PRO A 70 8.87 10.82 -21.27
CA PRO A 70 10.03 10.56 -22.12
C PRO A 70 10.27 9.06 -22.29
N LEU A 71 10.96 8.68 -23.36
CA LEU A 71 11.45 7.32 -23.56
C LEU A 71 12.54 7.01 -22.54
N GLY A 72 12.21 6.18 -21.55
CA GLY A 72 13.15 5.72 -20.52
C GLY A 72 13.88 4.44 -20.93
N ALA A 73 15.00 4.18 -20.28
CA ALA A 73 15.68 2.89 -20.40
C ALA A 73 14.81 1.80 -19.77
N SER A 74 14.76 0.63 -20.40
CA SER A 74 14.08 -0.56 -19.89
C SER A 74 15.11 -1.66 -19.62
N THR A 75 14.85 -2.49 -18.61
CA THR A 75 15.62 -3.74 -18.38
C THR A 75 15.47 -4.71 -19.55
N ALA A 76 14.37 -4.64 -20.30
CA ALA A 76 14.25 -5.29 -21.61
C ALA A 76 14.99 -4.46 -22.68
N ALA A 77 16.20 -4.85 -23.02
CA ALA A 77 17.16 -4.06 -23.80
C ALA A 77 16.63 -3.51 -25.15
N GLU A 78 15.70 -4.21 -25.79
CA GLU A 78 15.09 -3.84 -27.07
C GLU A 78 13.86 -2.93 -26.94
N TYR A 79 13.50 -2.50 -25.71
CA TYR A 79 12.34 -1.68 -25.44
C TYR A 79 12.71 -0.39 -24.70
N TYR A 80 11.91 0.63 -24.94
CA TYR A 80 11.83 1.81 -24.09
C TYR A 80 10.64 1.65 -23.14
N VAL A 81 10.77 2.10 -21.88
CA VAL A 81 9.63 2.32 -20.99
C VAL A 81 9.07 3.71 -21.24
N VAL A 82 7.76 3.83 -21.39
CA VAL A 82 7.06 5.08 -21.66
C VAL A 82 5.97 5.27 -20.61
N PRO A 83 6.16 6.24 -19.69
CA PRO A 83 5.10 6.62 -18.77
C PRO A 83 3.89 7.17 -19.53
N VAL A 84 2.68 6.82 -19.07
CA VAL A 84 1.42 7.26 -19.65
C VAL A 84 0.58 7.87 -18.53
N VAL A 85 0.19 9.12 -18.69
CA VAL A 85 -0.75 9.82 -17.79
C VAL A 85 -2.02 10.14 -18.54
N ILE A 86 -3.16 9.78 -17.95
CA ILE A 86 -4.48 9.98 -18.53
C ILE A 86 -5.31 10.81 -17.56
N LYS A 87 -6.01 11.83 -18.09
CA LYS A 87 -6.99 12.60 -17.32
C LYS A 87 -8.36 12.45 -17.96
N ILE A 88 -9.31 11.93 -17.19
CA ILE A 88 -10.69 11.71 -17.59
C ILE A 88 -11.60 12.17 -16.45
N ASP A 89 -12.56 13.04 -16.73
CA ASP A 89 -13.56 13.52 -15.76
C ASP A 89 -12.94 14.04 -14.45
N GLY A 90 -11.81 14.75 -14.54
CA GLY A 90 -11.09 15.29 -13.38
C GLY A 90 -10.22 14.28 -12.62
N GLN A 91 -10.27 13.01 -12.96
CA GLN A 91 -9.41 11.97 -12.38
C GLN A 91 -8.13 11.80 -13.20
N THR A 92 -7.02 11.62 -12.51
CA THR A 92 -5.73 11.33 -13.15
C THR A 92 -5.36 9.88 -12.88
N GLN A 93 -5.03 9.16 -13.94
CA GLN A 93 -4.46 7.82 -13.83
C GLN A 93 -3.11 7.79 -14.52
N SER A 94 -2.17 7.06 -13.96
CA SER A 94 -0.84 6.86 -14.54
C SER A 94 -0.53 5.38 -14.66
N GLY A 95 0.28 5.07 -15.67
CA GLY A 95 0.76 3.72 -15.94
C GLY A 95 1.98 3.80 -16.85
N GLN A 96 2.39 2.67 -17.38
CA GLN A 96 3.49 2.61 -18.35
C GLN A 96 3.21 1.59 -19.45
N VAL A 97 3.83 1.82 -20.59
CA VAL A 97 3.90 0.86 -21.69
C VAL A 97 5.35 0.69 -22.11
N PHE A 98 5.65 -0.45 -22.71
CA PHE A 98 6.97 -0.71 -23.28
C PHE A 98 6.85 -0.69 -24.80
N VAL A 99 7.70 0.09 -25.47
CA VAL A 99 7.69 0.24 -26.91
C VAL A 99 9.04 -0.23 -27.47
N SER A 100 9.01 -1.14 -28.43
CA SER A 100 10.23 -1.61 -29.07
C SER A 100 10.98 -0.45 -29.75
N LYS A 101 12.30 -0.50 -29.75
CA LYS A 101 13.15 0.54 -30.35
C LYS A 101 12.88 0.75 -31.84
N ASP A 102 12.42 -0.28 -32.54
CA ASP A 102 11.99 -0.20 -33.95
C ASP A 102 10.55 0.31 -34.14
N GLY A 103 9.85 0.60 -33.05
CA GLY A 103 8.48 1.17 -33.05
C GLY A 103 7.38 0.24 -33.52
N LYS A 104 7.62 -1.08 -33.65
CA LYS A 104 6.64 -2.01 -34.20
C LYS A 104 5.83 -2.76 -33.15
N THR A 105 6.34 -2.83 -31.92
CA THR A 105 5.72 -3.63 -30.84
C THR A 105 5.46 -2.79 -29.61
N LEU A 106 4.27 -2.92 -29.03
CA LEU A 106 3.92 -2.35 -27.74
C LEU A 106 3.58 -3.50 -26.79
N LEU A 107 4.22 -3.51 -25.62
CA LEU A 107 3.93 -4.43 -24.52
C LEU A 107 3.28 -3.69 -23.37
N ARG A 108 2.36 -4.36 -22.71
CA ARG A 108 1.74 -3.93 -21.46
C ARG A 108 2.04 -4.97 -20.39
N GLY A 109 2.40 -4.50 -19.23
CA GLY A 109 2.74 -5.38 -18.10
C GLY A 109 3.95 -4.84 -17.34
N GLU A 110 4.54 -5.70 -16.56
CA GLU A 110 5.73 -5.44 -15.77
C GLU A 110 6.93 -6.20 -16.33
N VAL A 111 8.10 -5.61 -16.19
CA VAL A 111 9.36 -6.26 -16.59
C VAL A 111 10.19 -6.47 -15.34
N TYR A 112 10.51 -7.72 -15.06
CA TYR A 112 11.32 -8.12 -13.92
C TYR A 112 12.73 -8.51 -14.38
N ASP A 113 13.73 -8.07 -13.65
CA ASP A 113 15.09 -8.62 -13.76
C ASP A 113 15.12 -9.95 -13.01
N MET A 114 15.28 -11.05 -13.72
CA MET A 114 15.33 -12.40 -13.11
C MET A 114 16.57 -12.64 -12.25
N ALA A 115 17.61 -11.81 -12.36
CA ALA A 115 18.79 -11.86 -11.52
C ALA A 115 18.63 -11.04 -10.22
N ALA A 116 17.62 -10.18 -10.15
CA ALA A 116 17.33 -9.35 -8.99
C ALA A 116 16.23 -9.98 -8.12
N ASP A 117 16.27 -9.66 -6.83
CA ASP A 117 15.16 -9.97 -5.94
C ASP A 117 14.00 -8.99 -6.21
N PRO A 118 12.81 -9.48 -6.64
CA PRO A 118 11.71 -8.62 -7.04
C PRO A 118 11.11 -7.78 -5.91
N PHE A 119 11.43 -8.10 -4.66
CA PHE A 119 10.89 -7.43 -3.47
C PHE A 119 11.94 -6.63 -2.69
N ALA A 120 13.18 -6.55 -3.19
CA ALA A 120 14.26 -5.83 -2.51
C ALA A 120 13.95 -4.33 -2.32
N GLU A 121 13.32 -3.70 -3.30
CA GLU A 121 12.93 -2.30 -3.24
C GLU A 121 11.87 -2.04 -2.15
N ASN A 122 10.87 -2.90 -2.04
CA ASN A 122 9.86 -2.80 -0.99
C ASN A 122 10.51 -2.96 0.39
N ARG A 123 11.38 -3.97 0.56
CA ARG A 123 12.09 -4.16 1.83
C ARG A 123 12.95 -2.97 2.21
N ALA A 124 13.58 -2.32 1.24
CA ALA A 124 14.40 -1.14 1.49
C ALA A 124 13.60 0.09 1.94
N LYS A 125 12.32 0.17 1.59
CA LYS A 125 11.40 1.25 1.99
C LYS A 125 10.76 1.01 3.35
N ILE A 126 10.70 -0.24 3.83
CA ILE A 126 10.01 -0.62 5.07
C ILE A 126 10.96 -0.44 6.26
N HIS A 127 10.58 0.39 7.22
CA HIS A 127 11.31 0.62 8.47
C HIS A 127 10.65 -0.16 9.61
N LEU A 128 11.30 -1.22 10.07
CA LEU A 128 10.73 -2.11 11.09
C LEU A 128 10.82 -1.55 12.51
N GLU A 129 11.86 -0.79 12.81
CA GLU A 129 12.14 -0.28 14.16
C GLU A 129 11.15 0.80 14.59
N GLY A 130 10.94 0.92 15.90
CA GLY A 130 10.00 1.90 16.45
C GLY A 130 8.51 1.57 16.20
N ASN A 131 8.21 0.34 15.79
CA ASN A 131 6.85 -0.13 15.54
C ASN A 131 6.52 -1.36 16.41
N PRO A 132 5.24 -1.53 16.81
CA PRO A 132 4.82 -2.71 17.55
C PRO A 132 5.15 -3.98 16.77
N SER A 133 5.71 -4.96 17.46
CA SER A 133 6.05 -6.23 16.81
C SER A 133 5.87 -7.41 17.76
N LYS A 134 5.54 -8.56 17.19
CA LYS A 134 5.48 -9.87 17.84
C LYS A 134 6.41 -10.84 17.13
N GLY A 135 6.84 -11.89 17.83
CA GLY A 135 7.72 -12.93 17.30
C GLY A 135 9.20 -12.59 17.35
N PRO A 136 10.07 -13.51 16.92
CA PRO A 136 11.52 -13.37 17.05
C PRO A 136 12.08 -12.25 16.17
N ALA A 137 12.98 -11.42 16.71
CA ALA A 137 13.66 -10.38 15.93
C ALA A 137 14.50 -10.95 14.78
N SER A 138 15.03 -12.17 14.96
CA SER A 138 15.83 -12.91 13.96
C SER A 138 14.97 -13.84 13.08
N SER A 139 13.69 -13.50 12.89
CA SER A 139 12.77 -14.30 12.08
C SER A 139 13.23 -14.43 10.63
N PRO A 140 13.12 -15.63 10.02
CA PRO A 140 13.35 -15.81 8.59
C PRO A 140 12.23 -15.19 7.73
N VAL A 141 11.05 -14.89 8.33
CA VAL A 141 9.93 -14.29 7.64
C VAL A 141 9.30 -13.19 8.48
N THR A 142 9.28 -11.99 7.93
CA THR A 142 8.65 -10.82 8.54
C THR A 142 7.40 -10.44 7.75
N VAL A 143 6.29 -10.32 8.47
CA VAL A 143 5.02 -9.80 7.97
C VAL A 143 4.85 -8.39 8.50
N VAL A 144 4.81 -7.41 7.62
CA VAL A 144 4.51 -6.01 7.96
C VAL A 144 3.07 -5.74 7.57
N GLU A 145 2.26 -5.34 8.52
CA GLU A 145 0.83 -5.09 8.35
C GLU A 145 0.56 -3.59 8.40
N TYR A 146 0.07 -3.02 7.29
CA TYR A 146 -0.51 -1.67 7.27
C TYR A 146 -2.00 -1.79 7.52
N ALA A 147 -2.46 -1.30 8.66
CA ALA A 147 -3.80 -1.51 9.15
C ALA A 147 -4.46 -0.23 9.67
N ASP A 148 -5.77 -0.29 9.71
CA ASP A 148 -6.67 0.76 10.19
C ASP A 148 -7.59 0.16 11.25
N PHE A 149 -7.58 0.70 12.45
CA PHE A 149 -8.39 0.20 13.59
C PHE A 149 -9.90 0.28 13.35
N GLN A 150 -10.36 1.13 12.42
CA GLN A 150 -11.78 1.23 12.09
C GLN A 150 -12.17 0.37 10.88
N CYS A 151 -11.20 -0.22 10.17
CA CYS A 151 -11.47 -1.06 9.01
C CYS A 151 -11.99 -2.44 9.44
N PRO A 152 -13.18 -2.88 8.96
CA PRO A 152 -13.74 -4.19 9.34
C PRO A 152 -12.88 -5.37 8.83
N HIS A 153 -12.23 -5.23 7.68
CA HIS A 153 -11.33 -6.29 7.17
C HIS A 153 -10.04 -6.40 7.98
N CYS A 154 -9.57 -5.30 8.61
CA CYS A 154 -8.46 -5.38 9.56
C CYS A 154 -8.86 -6.14 10.83
N ARG A 155 -10.10 -5.98 11.31
CA ARG A 155 -10.63 -6.77 12.41
C ARG A 155 -10.67 -8.26 12.05
N GLU A 156 -11.21 -8.61 10.87
CA GLU A 156 -11.24 -10.01 10.39
C GLU A 156 -9.85 -10.64 10.37
N LEU A 157 -8.84 -9.89 9.92
CA LEU A 157 -7.46 -10.34 9.93
C LEU A 157 -6.93 -10.47 11.37
N ALA A 158 -7.18 -9.49 12.25
CA ALA A 158 -6.77 -9.53 13.65
C ALA A 158 -7.35 -10.75 14.39
N GLU A 159 -8.60 -11.14 14.10
CA GLU A 159 -9.24 -12.35 14.61
C GLU A 159 -8.59 -13.65 14.10
N ALA A 160 -8.08 -13.65 12.86
CA ALA A 160 -7.42 -14.81 12.25
C ALA A 160 -5.95 -14.97 12.67
N MET A 161 -5.27 -13.88 12.98
CA MET A 161 -3.82 -13.85 13.23
C MET A 161 -3.35 -14.76 14.39
N PRO A 162 -4.04 -14.87 15.53
CA PRO A 162 -3.59 -15.76 16.62
C PRO A 162 -3.42 -17.22 16.19
N ALA A 163 -4.30 -17.74 15.35
CA ALA A 163 -4.20 -19.10 14.82
C ALA A 163 -3.00 -19.26 13.86
N ILE A 164 -2.73 -18.23 13.06
CA ILE A 164 -1.57 -18.21 12.14
C ILE A 164 -0.28 -18.08 12.93
N GLU A 165 -0.21 -17.20 13.93
CA GLU A 165 0.95 -17.02 14.81
C GLU A 165 1.29 -18.33 15.55
N ALA A 166 0.28 -19.05 16.05
CA ALA A 166 0.47 -20.34 16.70
C ALA A 166 1.03 -21.41 15.75
N GLN A 167 0.63 -21.39 14.49
CA GLN A 167 1.11 -22.32 13.46
C GLN A 167 2.52 -21.95 12.97
N TYR A 168 2.87 -20.67 12.98
CA TYR A 168 4.14 -20.12 12.48
C TYR A 168 4.90 -19.34 13.56
N PRO A 169 5.33 -19.97 14.68
CA PRO A 169 5.97 -19.27 15.82
C PRO A 169 7.30 -18.61 15.46
N GLN A 170 7.90 -18.95 14.34
CA GLN A 170 9.11 -18.31 13.81
C GLN A 170 8.80 -17.02 13.00
N MET A 171 7.54 -16.69 12.75
CA MET A 171 7.14 -15.48 12.06
C MET A 171 7.30 -14.26 12.97
N ARG A 172 7.76 -13.14 12.40
CA ARG A 172 7.71 -11.82 13.03
C ARG A 172 6.59 -11.01 12.39
N VAL A 173 5.71 -10.46 13.21
CA VAL A 173 4.67 -9.50 12.76
C VAL A 173 5.08 -8.11 13.21
N VAL A 174 4.96 -7.12 12.33
CA VAL A 174 5.18 -5.70 12.61
C VAL A 174 3.94 -4.93 12.19
N TYR A 175 3.32 -4.23 13.12
CA TYR A 175 2.13 -3.41 12.89
C TYR A 175 2.50 -1.99 12.47
N LYS A 176 1.80 -1.47 11.48
CA LYS A 176 1.96 -0.12 10.94
C LYS A 176 0.60 0.57 10.84
N ASP A 177 0.51 1.79 11.32
CA ASP A 177 -0.71 2.58 11.23
C ASP A 177 -0.92 3.09 9.81
N TYR A 178 -2.11 2.82 9.27
CA TYR A 178 -2.53 3.36 7.98
C TYR A 178 -4.02 3.77 8.03
N PRO A 179 -4.38 4.79 8.83
CA PRO A 179 -5.77 5.21 8.99
C PRO A 179 -6.32 5.83 7.71
N LEU A 180 -7.46 5.33 7.23
CA LEU A 180 -8.18 5.82 6.06
C LEU A 180 -9.17 6.93 6.46
N THR A 181 -8.66 8.07 6.90
CA THR A 181 -9.42 9.17 7.52
C THR A 181 -10.56 9.73 6.68
N GLN A 182 -10.54 9.50 5.36
CA GLN A 182 -11.59 9.94 4.43
C GLN A 182 -12.89 9.15 4.58
N ILE A 183 -12.82 7.90 5.07
CA ILE A 183 -13.96 6.99 5.23
C ILE A 183 -14.10 6.46 6.66
N HIS A 184 -13.08 6.58 7.49
CA HIS A 184 -13.00 6.08 8.85
C HIS A 184 -12.72 7.23 9.84
N PRO A 185 -13.76 7.89 10.38
CA PRO A 185 -13.61 9.17 11.08
C PRO A 185 -12.88 9.09 12.42
N TRP A 186 -12.81 7.92 13.10
CA TRP A 186 -12.07 7.76 14.34
C TRP A 186 -10.75 6.97 14.20
N ALA A 187 -10.43 6.52 13.00
CA ALA A 187 -9.24 5.69 12.75
C ALA A 187 -7.92 6.35 13.15
N GLU A 188 -7.74 7.64 12.86
CA GLU A 188 -6.51 8.36 13.22
C GLU A 188 -6.36 8.47 14.75
N THR A 189 -7.45 8.78 15.46
CA THR A 189 -7.45 8.83 16.92
C THR A 189 -7.11 7.47 17.53
N ALA A 190 -7.64 6.39 16.99
CA ALA A 190 -7.31 5.04 17.43
C ALA A 190 -5.84 4.68 17.17
N ALA A 191 -5.30 5.05 16.01
CA ALA A 191 -3.88 4.86 15.67
C ALA A 191 -2.97 5.61 16.66
N ILE A 192 -3.29 6.86 16.98
CA ILE A 192 -2.58 7.66 18.00
C ILE A 192 -2.64 6.95 19.36
N GLY A 193 -3.81 6.41 19.74
CA GLY A 193 -3.99 5.63 20.96
C GLY A 193 -3.10 4.39 20.99
N GLY A 194 -3.04 3.63 19.90
CA GLY A 194 -2.12 2.51 19.74
C GLY A 194 -0.66 2.93 19.92
N ARG A 195 -0.23 4.04 19.32
CA ARG A 195 1.12 4.58 19.52
C ARG A 195 1.41 4.95 20.96
N CYS A 196 0.45 5.55 21.64
CA CYS A 196 0.59 5.89 23.06
C CYS A 196 0.69 4.66 23.95
N ALA A 197 -0.04 3.59 23.64
CA ALA A 197 0.11 2.32 24.32
C ALA A 197 1.49 1.71 24.09
N TYR A 198 1.95 1.68 22.84
CA TYR A 198 3.27 1.16 22.48
C TYR A 198 4.42 1.91 23.17
N THR A 199 4.32 3.24 23.27
CA THR A 199 5.35 4.07 23.90
C THR A 199 5.49 3.77 25.40
N GLN A 200 4.40 3.43 26.08
CA GLN A 200 4.44 3.04 27.49
C GLN A 200 4.89 1.58 27.68
N SER A 201 4.36 0.66 26.87
CA SER A 201 4.70 -0.77 26.90
C SER A 201 4.39 -1.42 25.55
N PRO A 202 5.41 -2.01 24.89
CA PRO A 202 5.19 -2.79 23.66
C PRO A 202 4.19 -3.94 23.84
N GLU A 203 4.15 -4.58 25.02
CA GLU A 203 3.22 -5.66 25.31
C GLU A 203 1.78 -5.16 25.52
N ALA A 204 1.63 -3.99 26.16
CA ALA A 204 0.33 -3.38 26.38
C ALA A 204 -0.28 -2.87 25.06
N PHE A 205 0.53 -2.52 24.06
CA PHE A 205 0.02 -2.20 22.73
C PHE A 205 -0.91 -3.29 22.22
N TRP A 206 -0.50 -4.55 22.27
CA TRP A 206 -1.30 -5.64 21.71
C TRP A 206 -2.61 -5.85 22.47
N LYS A 207 -2.66 -5.60 23.79
CA LYS A 207 -3.90 -5.63 24.55
C LYS A 207 -4.85 -4.50 24.14
N VAL A 208 -4.31 -3.30 23.93
CA VAL A 208 -5.11 -2.15 23.46
C VAL A 208 -5.57 -2.38 22.03
N HIS A 209 -4.70 -2.89 21.16
CA HIS A 209 -5.01 -3.29 19.78
C HIS A 209 -6.20 -4.27 19.74
N ASP A 210 -6.12 -5.35 20.50
CA ASP A 210 -7.16 -6.35 20.53
C ASP A 210 -8.47 -5.75 21.07
N SER A 211 -8.39 -4.94 22.17
CA SER A 211 -9.57 -4.26 22.73
C SER A 211 -10.26 -3.31 21.74
N ILE A 212 -9.48 -2.59 20.90
CA ILE A 212 -10.07 -1.70 19.89
C ILE A 212 -10.82 -2.53 18.84
N PHE A 213 -10.22 -3.60 18.30
CA PHE A 213 -10.88 -4.43 17.30
C PHE A 213 -12.08 -5.19 17.84
N GLU A 214 -12.00 -5.73 19.06
CA GLU A 214 -13.13 -6.42 19.72
C GLU A 214 -14.33 -5.49 19.96
N ASN A 215 -14.07 -4.20 20.16
CA ASN A 215 -15.11 -3.20 20.43
C ASN A 215 -15.43 -2.29 19.23
N GLN A 216 -14.93 -2.61 18.03
CA GLN A 216 -15.03 -1.78 16.83
C GLN A 216 -16.48 -1.32 16.52
N ASP A 217 -17.47 -2.18 16.74
CA ASP A 217 -18.87 -1.91 16.43
C ASP A 217 -19.55 -0.94 17.42
N VAL A 218 -18.95 -0.70 18.58
CA VAL A 218 -19.52 0.15 19.65
C VAL A 218 -18.70 1.41 19.91
N ILE A 219 -17.59 1.60 19.20
CA ILE A 219 -16.77 2.81 19.24
C ILE A 219 -17.36 3.86 18.30
N SER A 220 -17.51 5.07 18.78
CA SER A 220 -17.95 6.24 18.00
C SER A 220 -16.90 7.36 18.01
N THR A 221 -17.08 8.36 17.15
CA THR A 221 -16.26 9.58 17.14
C THR A 221 -16.35 10.38 18.43
N GLU A 222 -17.49 10.27 19.13
CA GLU A 222 -17.76 11.01 20.35
C GLU A 222 -17.09 10.37 21.57
N ASP A 223 -16.90 9.05 21.59
CA ASP A 223 -16.43 8.31 22.77
C ASP A 223 -15.07 7.63 22.61
N ILE A 224 -14.46 7.67 21.41
CA ILE A 224 -13.17 7.01 21.14
C ILE A 224 -12.09 7.41 22.15
N TRP A 225 -12.00 8.67 22.56
CA TRP A 225 -11.02 9.11 23.55
C TRP A 225 -11.19 8.42 24.92
N ASP A 226 -12.42 8.34 25.38
CA ASP A 226 -12.74 7.70 26.66
C ASP A 226 -12.52 6.19 26.58
N LYS A 227 -12.89 5.57 25.46
CA LYS A 227 -12.63 4.16 25.17
C LYS A 227 -11.15 3.83 25.15
N LEU A 228 -10.33 4.63 24.51
CA LEU A 228 -8.88 4.44 24.49
C LEU A 228 -8.26 4.52 25.89
N VAL A 229 -8.71 5.46 26.73
CA VAL A 229 -8.25 5.58 28.11
C VAL A 229 -8.72 4.38 28.95
N GLU A 230 -9.94 3.89 28.72
CA GLU A 230 -10.47 2.68 29.34
C GLU A 230 -9.61 1.46 29.00
N PHE A 231 -9.37 1.21 27.69
CA PHE A 231 -8.56 0.08 27.21
C PHE A 231 -7.12 0.15 27.71
N ALA A 232 -6.51 1.34 27.68
CA ALA A 232 -5.16 1.56 28.20
C ALA A 232 -5.08 1.22 29.70
N THR A 233 -6.08 1.64 30.48
CA THR A 233 -6.16 1.34 31.92
C THR A 233 -6.32 -0.16 32.16
N GLN A 234 -7.20 -0.83 31.42
CA GLN A 234 -7.38 -2.29 31.48
C GLN A 234 -6.10 -3.04 31.05
N ALA A 235 -5.34 -2.51 30.11
CA ALA A 235 -4.03 -3.05 29.72
C ALA A 235 -2.93 -2.86 30.78
N GLY A 236 -3.19 -2.07 31.84
CA GLY A 236 -2.25 -1.79 32.94
C GLY A 236 -1.38 -0.55 32.73
N LEU A 237 -1.74 0.32 31.76
CA LEU A 237 -1.02 1.55 31.49
C LEU A 237 -1.44 2.67 32.46
N ASN A 238 -0.53 3.66 32.64
CA ASN A 238 -0.85 4.85 33.40
C ASN A 238 -1.78 5.78 32.58
N ALA A 239 -2.99 6.00 33.07
CA ALA A 239 -4.03 6.77 32.39
C ALA A 239 -3.63 8.23 32.14
N ASP A 240 -2.95 8.89 33.09
CA ASP A 240 -2.57 10.30 32.94
C ASP A 240 -1.45 10.48 31.92
N THR A 241 -0.46 9.58 31.95
CA THR A 241 0.61 9.52 30.91
C THR A 241 0.01 9.23 29.54
N PHE A 242 -0.99 8.33 29.48
CA PHE A 242 -1.68 7.98 28.24
C PHE A 242 -2.45 9.18 27.66
N LYS A 243 -3.25 9.88 28.48
CA LYS A 243 -3.95 11.10 28.09
C LYS A 243 -3.00 12.20 27.58
N ALA A 244 -1.88 12.40 28.30
CA ALA A 244 -0.87 13.37 27.88
C ALA A 244 -0.27 12.99 26.50
N CYS A 245 -0.03 11.71 26.26
CA CYS A 245 0.46 11.21 24.97
C CYS A 245 -0.56 11.41 23.85
N LEU A 246 -1.86 11.10 24.08
CA LEU A 246 -2.92 11.32 23.09
C LEU A 246 -2.95 12.76 22.58
N ALA A 247 -2.62 13.72 23.43
CA ALA A 247 -2.54 15.15 23.08
C ALA A 247 -1.18 15.56 22.49
N SER A 248 -0.21 14.63 22.40
CA SER A 248 1.14 14.96 21.98
C SER A 248 1.32 14.91 20.45
N PRO A 249 2.12 15.81 19.86
CA PRO A 249 2.42 15.78 18.45
C PRO A 249 3.32 14.60 18.05
N GLU A 250 4.01 13.96 18.99
CA GLU A 250 4.95 12.87 18.72
C GLU A 250 4.22 11.62 18.24
N ALA A 251 3.10 11.27 18.90
CA ALA A 251 2.29 10.13 18.49
C ALA A 251 1.64 10.35 17.11
N GLN A 252 1.15 11.57 16.85
CA GLN A 252 0.62 11.95 15.54
C GLN A 252 1.70 11.85 14.44
N LYS A 253 2.92 12.32 14.69
CA LYS A 253 4.04 12.23 13.76
C LYS A 253 4.40 10.77 13.44
N ALA A 254 4.36 9.89 14.43
CA ALA A 254 4.63 8.46 14.23
C ALA A 254 3.58 7.80 13.33
N VAL A 255 2.29 8.10 13.53
CA VAL A 255 1.19 7.66 12.65
C VAL A 255 1.39 8.19 11.23
N ALA A 256 1.63 9.50 11.09
CA ALA A 256 1.85 10.14 9.80
C ALA A 256 3.08 9.56 9.05
N ALA A 257 4.15 9.22 9.77
CA ALA A 257 5.33 8.61 9.17
C ALA A 257 5.03 7.21 8.61
N ASN A 258 4.25 6.39 9.33
CA ASN A 258 3.83 5.08 8.83
C ASN A 258 2.88 5.21 7.63
N HIS A 259 1.95 6.16 7.67
CA HIS A 259 1.06 6.42 6.55
C HIS A 259 1.86 6.82 5.29
N ALA A 260 2.81 7.75 5.43
CA ALA A 260 3.67 8.17 4.32
C ALA A 260 4.56 7.04 3.78
N GLU A 261 5.03 6.13 4.64
CA GLU A 261 5.77 4.93 4.22
C GLU A 261 4.86 4.00 3.41
N GLY A 262 3.61 3.78 3.88
CA GLY A 262 2.61 3.01 3.14
C GLY A 262 2.31 3.61 1.77
N ASP A 263 2.14 4.94 1.69
CA ASP A 263 1.95 5.64 0.41
C ASP A 263 3.12 5.41 -0.55
N ALA A 264 4.37 5.49 -0.05
CA ALA A 264 5.57 5.25 -0.84
C ALA A 264 5.71 3.79 -1.33
N LEU A 265 5.04 2.86 -0.66
CA LEU A 265 4.92 1.45 -1.03
C LEU A 265 3.70 1.16 -1.93
N GLY A 266 2.83 2.15 -2.16
CA GLY A 266 1.61 2.00 -2.96
C GLY A 266 0.44 1.37 -2.19
N VAL A 267 0.46 1.39 -0.85
CA VAL A 267 -0.71 1.01 -0.03
C VAL A 267 -1.85 1.96 -0.34
N SER A 268 -3.02 1.42 -0.65
CA SER A 268 -4.22 2.19 -0.99
C SER A 268 -5.49 1.64 -0.31
N SER A 269 -5.36 0.55 0.41
CA SER A 269 -6.44 -0.09 1.16
C SER A 269 -5.87 -0.87 2.35
N THR A 270 -6.71 -1.13 3.34
CA THR A 270 -6.35 -1.89 4.54
C THR A 270 -7.23 -3.13 4.69
N PRO A 271 -6.68 -4.22 5.25
CA PRO A 271 -5.26 -4.40 5.54
C PRO A 271 -4.44 -4.61 4.27
N THR A 272 -3.19 -4.13 4.25
CA THR A 272 -2.20 -4.53 3.24
C THR A 272 -0.98 -5.08 3.97
N LEU A 273 -0.58 -6.29 3.62
CA LEU A 273 0.56 -6.96 4.23
C LEU A 273 1.76 -6.95 3.27
N TYR A 274 2.96 -6.97 3.85
CA TYR A 274 4.21 -7.24 3.13
C TYR A 274 4.92 -8.42 3.78
N VAL A 275 4.97 -9.56 3.10
CA VAL A 275 5.67 -10.77 3.57
C VAL A 275 7.05 -10.79 2.95
N ASN A 276 8.10 -10.49 3.74
CA ASN A 276 9.46 -10.27 3.23
C ASN A 276 9.51 -9.31 2.03
N GLY A 277 8.68 -8.26 2.04
CA GLY A 277 8.56 -7.27 0.96
C GLY A 277 7.58 -7.63 -0.15
N ARG A 278 7.04 -8.85 -0.18
CA ARG A 278 5.99 -9.27 -1.13
C ARG A 278 4.63 -8.72 -0.68
N PRO A 279 3.93 -7.92 -1.48
CA PRO A 279 2.64 -7.37 -1.10
C PRO A 279 1.52 -8.42 -1.12
N LEU A 280 0.60 -8.28 -0.17
CA LEU A 280 -0.67 -9.00 -0.09
C LEU A 280 -1.76 -8.00 0.29
N VAL A 281 -2.51 -7.53 -0.68
CA VAL A 281 -3.62 -6.59 -0.48
C VAL A 281 -4.85 -7.34 0.01
N GLY A 282 -5.54 -6.76 1.01
CA GLY A 282 -6.74 -7.35 1.61
C GLY A 282 -6.47 -8.42 2.67
N GLY A 283 -5.22 -8.80 2.89
CA GLY A 283 -4.81 -9.64 4.02
C GLY A 283 -5.45 -11.04 4.06
N ASP A 284 -5.81 -11.64 2.91
CA ASP A 284 -6.44 -12.98 2.88
C ASP A 284 -5.61 -14.02 3.63
N PRO A 285 -6.16 -14.64 4.71
CA PRO A 285 -5.42 -15.58 5.56
C PRO A 285 -4.85 -16.80 4.81
N ALA A 286 -5.58 -17.32 3.82
CA ALA A 286 -5.13 -18.48 3.06
C ALA A 286 -3.90 -18.14 2.17
N THR A 287 -3.92 -16.98 1.53
CA THR A 287 -2.80 -16.48 0.75
C THR A 287 -1.61 -16.12 1.66
N LEU A 288 -1.86 -15.54 2.85
CA LEU A 288 -0.80 -15.29 3.84
C LEU A 288 -0.09 -16.59 4.22
N VAL A 289 -0.84 -17.64 4.56
CA VAL A 289 -0.30 -18.96 4.87
C VAL A 289 0.53 -19.52 3.70
N GLN A 290 0.07 -19.34 2.47
CA GLN A 290 0.82 -19.77 1.28
C GLN A 290 2.16 -19.02 1.17
N TYR A 291 2.18 -17.70 1.40
CA TYR A 291 3.41 -16.89 1.35
C TYR A 291 4.36 -17.27 2.50
N LEU A 292 3.85 -17.48 3.71
CA LEU A 292 4.66 -17.95 4.84
C LEU A 292 5.34 -19.27 4.56
N ASN A 293 4.61 -20.24 4.02
CA ASN A 293 5.17 -21.54 3.64
C ASN A 293 6.29 -21.40 2.61
N PHE A 294 6.10 -20.53 1.60
CA PHE A 294 7.11 -20.28 0.57
C PHE A 294 8.37 -19.67 1.17
N GLU A 295 8.25 -18.59 1.94
CA GLU A 295 9.39 -17.85 2.52
C GLU A 295 10.18 -18.72 3.52
N ILE A 296 9.48 -19.49 4.36
CA ILE A 296 10.11 -20.42 5.31
C ILE A 296 10.83 -21.56 4.59
N ALA A 297 10.29 -22.06 3.49
CA ALA A 297 10.96 -23.07 2.70
C ALA A 297 12.19 -22.51 1.97
N ALA A 298 12.13 -21.28 1.49
CA ALA A 298 13.24 -20.60 0.83
C ALA A 298 14.39 -20.27 1.79
N SER A 299 14.11 -19.95 3.06
CA SER A 299 15.12 -19.61 4.07
C SER A 299 15.97 -20.81 4.55
N LYS A 300 15.55 -22.04 4.23
CA LYS A 300 16.26 -23.28 4.59
C LYS A 300 17.30 -23.73 3.56
N LYS A 301 17.39 -23.02 2.43
CA LYS A 301 18.33 -23.27 1.35
C LYS A 301 19.57 -22.39 1.46
#